data_f30bdba3077642e7939378f4b7a21f82
#
_entry.id   f30bdba3077642e7939378f4b7a21f82
#
_cell.length_a   1.000
_cell.length_b   1.000
_cell.length_c   1.000
_cell.angle_alpha   90.00
_cell.angle_beta   90.00
_cell.angle_gamma   90.00
#
_symmetry.space_group_name_H-M   'P 1'
#
loop_
_entity.id
_entity.type
_entity.pdbx_description
1 polymer ?
#
loop_
_entity_poly.entity_id
_entity_poly.type
_entity_poly.pdbx_seq_one_letter_code
_entity_poly.pdbx_strand_id
1 'polypeptide(L)'
;KMLKLSEENEVDMLNGYPLVNHGYRTSRKMMTHFDKPISLRHGTPDARLLIETALASGIFEIEGGPITYLLPYSKNFPLDKAFMYWKYVERICANYSKLNEPINRESFGPLTATLVPPCITIVIQLCEMLLSLEEGVKSFSVSFSQTGSMIQDIVTANVLRKMAKHYAEQIGCGDAMINLVYHQWMGAFPSNKDYSESLINTSTVIASMVRADKIITKTR
;
A
#
# COMPACT_ATOMS: atom_id res chain seq x y z
N LYS A 1 -23.22 -4.42 8.72
CA LYS A 1 -23.52 -4.25 10.16
C LYS A 1 -23.16 -2.84 10.64
N MET A 2 -21.90 -2.40 10.48
CA MET A 2 -21.47 -1.07 10.95
C MET A 2 -22.23 0.09 10.28
N LEU A 3 -22.50 0.01 8.98
CA LEU A 3 -23.31 1.02 8.28
C LEU A 3 -24.67 1.21 8.91
N LYS A 4 -25.41 0.09 9.16
CA LYS A 4 -26.70 0.16 9.85
C LYS A 4 -26.60 0.77 11.25
N LEU A 5 -25.54 0.42 12.01
CA LEU A 5 -25.32 0.99 13.33
C LEU A 5 -25.04 2.50 13.28
N SER A 6 -24.32 2.97 12.25
CA SER A 6 -24.08 4.39 12.03
C SER A 6 -25.40 5.14 11.73
N GLU A 7 -26.24 4.56 10.86
CA GLU A 7 -27.54 5.12 10.52
C GLU A 7 -28.50 5.14 11.72
N GLU A 8 -28.57 4.02 12.47
CA GLU A 8 -29.46 3.89 13.63
C GLU A 8 -29.08 4.79 14.82
N ASN A 9 -27.79 5.09 14.99
CA ASN A 9 -27.29 5.88 16.13
C ASN A 9 -26.92 7.32 15.76
N GLU A 10 -27.07 7.72 14.50
CA GLU A 10 -26.66 9.03 13.98
C GLU A 10 -25.20 9.39 14.29
N VAL A 11 -24.34 8.36 14.38
CA VAL A 11 -22.91 8.49 14.69
C VAL A 11 -22.09 7.80 13.62
N ASP A 12 -21.00 8.42 13.18
CA ASP A 12 -20.07 7.78 12.26
C ASP A 12 -19.30 6.65 12.97
N MET A 13 -19.71 5.42 12.68
CA MET A 13 -19.08 4.19 13.17
C MET A 13 -18.23 3.50 12.09
N LEU A 14 -18.03 4.15 10.94
CA LEU A 14 -17.29 3.59 9.83
C LEU A 14 -15.80 3.96 9.95
N ASN A 15 -14.96 2.99 9.65
CA ASN A 15 -13.53 3.22 9.47
C ASN A 15 -13.23 3.42 7.98
N GLY A 16 -13.52 4.61 7.48
CA GLY A 16 -13.31 4.98 6.09
C GLY A 16 -14.53 4.77 5.18
N TYR A 17 -14.33 4.97 3.89
CA TYR A 17 -15.38 4.93 2.88
C TYR A 17 -15.79 3.48 2.54
N PRO A 18 -17.06 3.08 2.71
CA PRO A 18 -17.51 1.71 2.46
C PRO A 18 -17.76 1.45 0.97
N LEU A 19 -16.70 1.38 0.18
CA LEU A 19 -16.69 1.33 -1.29
C LEU A 19 -17.62 0.25 -1.86
N VAL A 20 -17.55 -0.97 -1.33
CA VAL A 20 -18.37 -2.10 -1.80
C VAL A 20 -19.85 -1.86 -1.56
N ASN A 21 -20.21 -1.28 -0.41
CA ASN A 21 -21.61 -1.02 -0.05
C ASN A 21 -22.24 0.07 -0.91
N HIS A 22 -21.50 1.14 -1.21
CA HIS A 22 -21.96 2.20 -2.12
C HIS A 22 -21.98 1.75 -3.58
N GLY A 23 -21.16 0.77 -3.93
CA GLY A 23 -21.03 0.25 -5.27
C GLY A 23 -20.29 1.18 -6.23
N TYR A 24 -19.89 0.62 -7.38
CA TYR A 24 -19.01 1.33 -8.31
C TYR A 24 -19.65 2.57 -8.96
N ARG A 25 -20.97 2.59 -9.18
CA ARG A 25 -21.63 3.73 -9.83
C ARG A 25 -21.60 4.98 -8.97
N THR A 26 -21.93 4.85 -7.71
CA THR A 26 -21.89 5.96 -6.72
C THR A 26 -20.45 6.42 -6.53
N SER A 27 -19.54 5.47 -6.34
CA SER A 27 -18.12 5.76 -6.12
C SER A 27 -17.49 6.43 -7.34
N ARG A 28 -17.75 5.96 -8.55
CA ARG A 28 -17.28 6.61 -9.79
C ARG A 28 -17.78 8.06 -9.90
N LYS A 29 -19.07 8.31 -9.61
CA LYS A 29 -19.61 9.66 -9.60
C LYS A 29 -18.91 10.53 -8.56
N MET A 30 -18.61 10.00 -7.39
CA MET A 30 -17.84 10.73 -6.37
C MET A 30 -16.41 11.04 -6.87
N MET A 31 -15.73 10.06 -7.50
CA MET A 31 -14.38 10.27 -8.03
C MET A 31 -14.25 11.41 -9.03
N THR A 32 -15.31 11.70 -9.81
CA THR A 32 -15.29 12.82 -10.77
C THR A 32 -15.20 14.20 -10.10
N HIS A 33 -15.41 14.30 -8.79
CA HIS A 33 -15.27 15.55 -8.05
C HIS A 33 -13.83 15.80 -7.56
N PHE A 34 -12.95 14.81 -7.72
CA PHE A 34 -11.54 14.94 -7.32
C PHE A 34 -10.66 15.08 -8.57
N ASP A 35 -9.78 16.06 -8.54
CA ASP A 35 -8.77 16.32 -9.57
C ASP A 35 -7.42 15.63 -9.27
N LYS A 36 -7.36 14.87 -8.19
CA LYS A 36 -6.16 14.17 -7.70
C LYS A 36 -6.35 12.67 -7.73
N PRO A 37 -5.28 11.91 -7.97
CA PRO A 37 -5.30 10.45 -7.87
C PRO A 37 -5.73 10.00 -6.46
N ILE A 38 -6.52 8.93 -6.43
CA ILE A 38 -6.97 8.32 -5.18
C ILE A 38 -6.38 6.93 -5.08
N SER A 39 -5.74 6.65 -3.94
CA SER A 39 -5.19 5.35 -3.61
C SER A 39 -6.14 4.59 -2.68
N LEU A 40 -6.43 3.34 -3.01
CA LEU A 40 -7.20 2.45 -2.16
C LEU A 40 -6.31 1.83 -1.10
N ARG A 41 -6.71 2.02 0.16
CA ARG A 41 -6.09 1.40 1.33
C ARG A 41 -7.15 0.67 2.14
N HIS A 42 -6.85 -0.53 2.59
CA HIS A 42 -7.79 -1.36 3.32
C HIS A 42 -7.06 -2.34 4.27
N GLY A 43 -7.76 -3.25 4.91
CA GLY A 43 -7.18 -4.27 5.79
C GLY A 43 -7.85 -5.64 5.64
N THR A 44 -8.59 -5.86 4.53
CA THR A 44 -9.26 -7.15 4.33
C THR A 44 -8.31 -8.18 3.71
N PRO A 45 -8.31 -9.43 4.21
CA PRO A 45 -7.53 -10.51 3.60
C PRO A 45 -8.13 -11.01 2.28
N ASP A 46 -9.42 -10.83 2.06
CA ASP A 46 -10.11 -11.09 0.80
C ASP A 46 -10.47 -9.76 0.14
N ALA A 47 -9.63 -9.31 -0.76
CA ALA A 47 -9.78 -8.03 -1.44
C ALA A 47 -10.47 -8.14 -2.81
N ARG A 48 -10.89 -9.33 -3.26
CA ARG A 48 -11.38 -9.55 -4.64
C ARG A 48 -12.50 -8.61 -5.03
N LEU A 49 -13.63 -8.65 -4.33
CA LEU A 49 -14.78 -7.78 -4.63
C LEU A 49 -14.45 -6.29 -4.43
N LEU A 50 -13.63 -5.98 -3.44
CA LEU A 50 -13.20 -4.59 -3.18
C LEU A 50 -12.41 -4.04 -4.37
N ILE A 51 -11.47 -4.80 -4.90
CA ILE A 51 -10.62 -4.37 -6.01
C ILE A 51 -11.41 -4.28 -7.32
N GLU A 52 -12.29 -5.23 -7.61
CA GLU A 52 -13.21 -5.14 -8.75
C GLU A 52 -14.04 -3.84 -8.69
N THR A 53 -14.59 -3.55 -7.50
CA THR A 53 -15.37 -2.32 -7.29
C THR A 53 -14.51 -1.07 -7.43
N ALA A 54 -13.26 -1.10 -6.94
CA ALA A 54 -12.32 0.02 -7.05
C ALA A 54 -11.96 0.32 -8.51
N LEU A 55 -11.55 -0.68 -9.26
CA LEU A 55 -11.22 -0.54 -10.69
C LEU A 55 -12.43 -0.03 -11.49
N ALA A 56 -13.61 -0.60 -11.23
CA ALA A 56 -14.85 -0.13 -11.84
C ALA A 56 -15.22 1.30 -11.44
N SER A 57 -14.72 1.80 -10.31
CA SER A 57 -14.90 3.19 -9.85
C SER A 57 -13.87 4.17 -10.40
N GLY A 58 -12.80 3.69 -11.04
CA GLY A 58 -11.70 4.52 -11.54
C GLY A 58 -10.57 4.73 -10.53
N ILE A 59 -10.41 3.82 -9.57
CA ILE A 59 -9.29 3.83 -8.61
C ILE A 59 -8.23 2.85 -9.10
N PHE A 60 -7.05 3.37 -9.43
CA PHE A 60 -5.96 2.63 -10.10
C PHE A 60 -4.69 2.49 -9.27
N GLU A 61 -4.69 3.01 -8.06
CA GLU A 61 -3.65 2.78 -7.07
C GLU A 61 -4.18 1.90 -5.94
N ILE A 62 -3.62 0.72 -5.80
CA ILE A 62 -4.14 -0.34 -4.92
C ILE A 62 -3.05 -0.83 -4.00
N GLU A 63 -3.21 -0.59 -2.70
CA GLU A 63 -2.32 -1.08 -1.66
C GLU A 63 -2.80 -2.42 -1.10
N GLY A 64 -1.86 -3.21 -0.64
CA GLY A 64 -2.05 -4.45 0.09
C GLY A 64 -1.36 -5.63 -0.55
N GLY A 65 -1.44 -6.78 0.12
CA GLY A 65 -0.82 -8.00 -0.35
C GLY A 65 -1.09 -9.19 0.57
N PRO A 66 -0.80 -10.40 0.11
CA PRO A 66 -1.12 -11.61 0.84
C PRO A 66 -0.30 -11.80 2.13
N ILE A 67 0.89 -11.19 2.21
CA ILE A 67 1.77 -11.31 3.36
C ILE A 67 1.63 -10.07 4.26
N THR A 68 1.79 -8.88 3.68
CA THR A 68 1.85 -7.64 4.45
C THR A 68 0.54 -7.30 5.15
N TYR A 69 -0.61 -7.74 4.63
CA TYR A 69 -1.91 -7.53 5.28
C TYR A 69 -2.27 -8.63 6.28
N LEU A 70 -1.80 -9.85 6.12
CA LEU A 70 -2.06 -10.89 7.12
C LEU A 70 -1.40 -10.58 8.46
N LEU A 71 -0.17 -10.13 8.44
CA LEU A 71 0.62 -9.88 9.64
C LEU A 71 -0.06 -8.91 10.62
N PRO A 72 -0.52 -7.70 10.21
CA PRO A 72 -1.16 -6.77 11.12
C PRO A 72 -2.67 -7.00 11.31
N TYR A 73 -3.39 -7.46 10.30
CA TYR A 73 -4.84 -7.37 10.27
C TYR A 73 -5.57 -8.69 10.40
N SER A 74 -4.96 -9.80 9.99
CA SER A 74 -5.70 -11.07 9.83
C SER A 74 -4.87 -12.30 10.16
N LYS A 75 -4.24 -12.31 11.34
CA LYS A 75 -3.29 -13.35 11.79
C LYS A 75 -3.83 -14.80 11.71
N ASN A 76 -5.14 -14.98 11.85
CA ASN A 76 -5.79 -16.28 11.83
C ASN A 76 -6.33 -16.66 10.44
N PHE A 77 -6.14 -15.81 9.44
CA PHE A 77 -6.59 -16.13 8.09
C PHE A 77 -5.58 -17.08 7.42
N PRO A 78 -6.03 -18.16 6.76
CA PRO A 78 -5.15 -19.12 6.12
C PRO A 78 -4.31 -18.47 5.01
N LEU A 79 -2.98 -18.67 5.07
CA LEU A 79 -2.04 -18.06 4.14
C LEU A 79 -2.24 -18.52 2.68
N ASP A 80 -2.53 -19.80 2.49
CA ASP A 80 -2.86 -20.41 1.19
C ASP A 80 -4.07 -19.73 0.53
N LYS A 81 -5.10 -19.44 1.30
CA LYS A 81 -6.27 -18.70 0.83
C LYS A 81 -5.92 -17.25 0.49
N ALA A 82 -5.09 -16.61 1.32
CA ALA A 82 -4.63 -15.26 1.03
C ALA A 82 -3.87 -15.20 -0.30
N PHE A 83 -2.93 -16.10 -0.53
CA PHE A 83 -2.22 -16.21 -1.81
C PHE A 83 -3.17 -16.44 -2.98
N MET A 84 -4.13 -17.34 -2.85
CA MET A 84 -5.11 -17.61 -3.92
C MET A 84 -5.96 -16.37 -4.24
N TYR A 85 -6.41 -15.63 -3.22
CA TYR A 85 -7.25 -14.44 -3.43
C TYR A 85 -6.45 -13.27 -4.01
N TRP A 86 -5.22 -13.08 -3.54
CA TRP A 86 -4.36 -12.04 -4.08
C TRP A 86 -3.84 -12.36 -5.47
N LYS A 87 -3.61 -13.62 -5.79
CA LYS A 87 -3.33 -14.06 -7.17
C LYS A 87 -4.45 -13.66 -8.14
N TYR A 88 -5.71 -13.78 -7.72
CA TYR A 88 -6.84 -13.26 -8.47
C TYR A 88 -6.76 -11.73 -8.65
N VAL A 89 -6.46 -11.00 -7.56
CA VAL A 89 -6.33 -9.53 -7.58
C VAL A 89 -5.22 -9.08 -8.53
N GLU A 90 -4.06 -9.72 -8.48
CA GLU A 90 -2.95 -9.38 -9.36
C GLU A 90 -3.29 -9.62 -10.84
N ARG A 91 -3.94 -10.74 -11.15
CA ARG A 91 -4.40 -11.04 -12.51
C ARG A 91 -5.42 -10.03 -13.05
N ILE A 92 -6.37 -9.61 -12.23
CA ILE A 92 -7.36 -8.62 -12.67
C ILE A 92 -6.69 -7.27 -12.91
N CYS A 93 -5.76 -6.85 -12.04
CA CYS A 93 -4.97 -5.63 -12.23
C CYS A 93 -4.13 -5.70 -13.52
N ALA A 94 -3.43 -6.81 -13.75
CA ALA A 94 -2.63 -7.01 -14.94
C ALA A 94 -3.47 -6.99 -16.23
N ASN A 95 -4.64 -7.63 -16.22
CA ASN A 95 -5.53 -7.65 -17.37
C ASN A 95 -6.17 -6.28 -17.64
N TYR A 96 -6.54 -5.55 -16.58
CA TYR A 96 -7.06 -4.19 -16.71
C TYR A 96 -6.00 -3.24 -17.30
N SER A 97 -4.75 -3.39 -16.88
CA SER A 97 -3.62 -2.61 -17.39
C SER A 97 -3.35 -2.78 -18.90
N LYS A 98 -3.79 -3.88 -19.50
CA LYS A 98 -3.70 -4.09 -20.96
C LYS A 98 -4.67 -3.20 -21.75
N LEU A 99 -5.71 -2.72 -21.11
CA LEU A 99 -6.76 -1.91 -21.72
C LEU A 99 -6.60 -0.42 -21.42
N ASN A 100 -5.82 -0.10 -20.41
CA ASN A 100 -5.65 1.26 -19.87
C ASN A 100 -4.21 1.46 -19.41
N GLU A 101 -3.99 2.56 -18.66
CA GLU A 101 -2.72 2.78 -17.96
C GLU A 101 -2.44 1.68 -16.94
N PRO A 102 -1.17 1.37 -16.66
CA PRO A 102 -0.80 0.37 -15.68
C PRO A 102 -1.39 0.66 -14.31
N ILE A 103 -2.05 -0.35 -13.73
CA ILE A 103 -2.52 -0.29 -12.35
C ILE A 103 -1.30 -0.38 -11.44
N ASN A 104 -1.13 0.61 -10.57
CA ASN A 104 -0.06 0.57 -9.58
C ASN A 104 -0.49 -0.29 -8.37
N ARG A 105 0.26 -1.35 -8.14
CA ARG A 105 0.14 -2.19 -6.95
C ARG A 105 1.17 -1.70 -5.93
N GLU A 106 0.78 -1.63 -4.67
CA GLU A 106 1.64 -1.19 -3.57
C GLU A 106 1.60 -2.21 -2.43
N SER A 107 2.75 -2.68 -1.98
CA SER A 107 2.83 -3.47 -0.75
C SER A 107 2.69 -2.58 0.49
N PHE A 108 2.13 -3.12 1.58
CA PHE A 108 1.95 -2.37 2.81
C PHE A 108 3.29 -2.11 3.53
N GLY A 109 3.70 -0.84 3.61
CA GLY A 109 4.99 -0.41 4.14
C GLY A 109 5.13 -0.30 5.65
N PRO A 110 4.05 -0.11 6.44
CA PRO A 110 4.16 0.14 7.88
C PRO A 110 4.78 -0.97 8.75
N LEU A 111 5.06 -2.13 8.23
CA LEU A 111 5.69 -3.21 8.99
C LEU A 111 7.04 -2.79 9.60
N THR A 112 7.83 -1.97 8.92
CA THR A 112 9.11 -1.46 9.45
C THR A 112 8.93 -0.52 10.64
N ALA A 113 7.84 0.22 10.70
CA ALA A 113 7.54 1.12 11.80
C ALA A 113 7.23 0.39 13.11
N THR A 114 6.95 -0.90 13.05
CA THR A 114 6.57 -1.72 14.20
C THR A 114 7.74 -2.56 14.73
N LEU A 115 8.95 -2.05 14.62
CA LEU A 115 10.18 -2.69 15.11
C LEU A 115 10.55 -4.00 14.39
N VAL A 116 9.97 -4.26 13.23
CA VAL A 116 10.43 -5.34 12.35
C VAL A 116 11.78 -4.94 11.76
N PRO A 117 12.82 -5.77 11.88
CA PRO A 117 14.12 -5.46 11.31
C PRO A 117 14.03 -5.13 9.80
N PRO A 118 14.74 -4.11 9.30
CA PRO A 118 14.70 -3.72 7.89
C PRO A 118 14.97 -4.86 6.91
N CYS A 119 15.86 -5.77 7.25
CA CYS A 119 16.15 -6.93 6.39
C CYS A 119 14.93 -7.83 6.19
N ILE A 120 14.14 -8.07 7.24
CA ILE A 120 12.90 -8.87 7.15
C ILE A 120 11.87 -8.12 6.31
N THR A 121 11.73 -6.81 6.52
CA THR A 121 10.82 -6.00 5.72
C THR A 121 11.19 -6.02 4.24
N ILE A 122 12.47 -5.86 3.91
CA ILE A 122 12.95 -5.94 2.53
C ILE A 122 12.55 -7.29 1.91
N VAL A 123 12.78 -8.41 2.60
CA VAL A 123 12.41 -9.74 2.10
C VAL A 123 10.89 -9.83 1.83
N ILE A 124 10.06 -9.37 2.78
CA ILE A 124 8.61 -9.39 2.63
C ILE A 124 8.17 -8.55 1.43
N GLN A 125 8.71 -7.34 1.29
CA GLN A 125 8.40 -6.45 0.17
C GLN A 125 8.78 -7.07 -1.18
N LEU A 126 9.94 -7.71 -1.25
CA LEU A 126 10.40 -8.41 -2.45
C LEU A 126 9.52 -9.62 -2.78
N CYS A 127 9.14 -10.41 -1.79
CA CYS A 127 8.24 -11.56 -2.01
C CYS A 127 6.88 -11.10 -2.59
N GLU A 128 6.26 -10.06 -2.03
CA GLU A 128 5.01 -9.54 -2.57
C GLU A 128 5.15 -8.96 -3.97
N MET A 129 6.21 -8.23 -4.21
CA MET A 129 6.51 -7.71 -5.56
C MET A 129 6.63 -8.84 -6.58
N LEU A 130 7.42 -9.86 -6.27
CA LEU A 130 7.65 -10.98 -7.18
C LEU A 130 6.34 -11.74 -7.48
N LEU A 131 5.53 -12.02 -6.46
CA LEU A 131 4.22 -12.65 -6.63
C LEU A 131 3.29 -11.82 -7.54
N SER A 132 3.36 -10.51 -7.43
CA SER A 132 2.57 -9.60 -8.27
C SER A 132 3.07 -9.55 -9.71
N LEU A 133 4.38 -9.45 -9.91
CA LEU A 133 5.00 -9.42 -11.24
C LEU A 133 4.81 -10.73 -12.00
N GLU A 134 4.88 -11.87 -11.33
CA GLU A 134 4.61 -13.21 -11.93
C GLU A 134 3.19 -13.31 -12.52
N GLU A 135 2.22 -12.61 -11.94
CA GLU A 135 0.85 -12.56 -12.46
C GLU A 135 0.65 -11.50 -13.56
N GLY A 136 1.72 -10.80 -13.93
CA GLY A 136 1.73 -9.87 -15.07
C GLY A 136 1.50 -8.41 -14.74
N VAL A 137 1.54 -8.02 -13.47
CA VAL A 137 1.50 -6.61 -13.06
C VAL A 137 2.74 -5.89 -13.60
N LYS A 138 2.56 -4.66 -14.11
CA LYS A 138 3.61 -3.85 -14.75
C LYS A 138 4.01 -2.61 -13.97
N SER A 139 3.31 -2.29 -12.89
CA SER A 139 3.68 -1.19 -11.99
C SER A 139 3.52 -1.65 -10.53
N PHE A 140 4.63 -1.67 -9.80
CA PHE A 140 4.63 -2.08 -8.40
C PHE A 140 5.43 -1.10 -7.55
N SER A 141 4.87 -0.74 -6.40
CA SER A 141 5.48 0.11 -5.41
C SER A 141 5.91 -0.71 -4.20
N VAL A 142 7.22 -0.84 -3.99
CA VAL A 142 7.77 -1.37 -2.74
C VAL A 142 7.80 -0.27 -1.71
N SER A 143 7.44 -0.58 -0.47
CA SER A 143 7.28 0.44 0.55
C SER A 143 7.94 0.10 1.89
N PHE A 144 8.31 1.12 2.63
CA PHE A 144 8.81 0.98 3.99
C PHE A 144 8.47 2.24 4.80
N SER A 145 8.63 2.17 6.12
CA SER A 145 8.32 3.28 7.02
C SER A 145 9.54 3.75 7.76
N GLN A 146 9.52 5.02 8.15
CA GLN A 146 10.50 5.64 9.03
C GLN A 146 10.71 4.82 10.30
N THR A 147 11.97 4.49 10.60
CA THR A 147 12.35 3.71 11.79
C THR A 147 12.81 4.58 12.96
N GLY A 148 13.02 5.86 12.73
CA GLY A 148 13.61 6.80 13.67
C GLY A 148 15.14 6.94 13.56
N SER A 149 15.78 6.17 12.70
CA SER A 149 17.21 6.28 12.39
C SER A 149 17.38 6.71 10.94
N MET A 150 17.79 7.96 10.70
CA MET A 150 18.01 8.51 9.35
C MET A 150 18.95 7.63 8.51
N ILE A 151 20.05 7.17 9.10
CA ILE A 151 21.03 6.35 8.39
C ILE A 151 20.39 5.01 7.98
N GLN A 152 19.70 4.36 8.91
CA GLN A 152 19.01 3.11 8.65
C GLN A 152 17.94 3.25 7.57
N ASP A 153 17.16 4.34 7.59
CA ASP A 153 16.12 4.61 6.62
C ASP A 153 16.69 4.82 5.22
N ILE A 154 17.77 5.61 5.09
CA ILE A 154 18.46 5.86 3.81
C ILE A 154 19.04 4.55 3.25
N VAL A 155 19.68 3.75 4.09
CA VAL A 155 20.26 2.47 3.67
C VAL A 155 19.15 1.50 3.24
N THR A 156 18.08 1.38 4.04
CA THR A 156 16.93 0.53 3.73
C THR A 156 16.31 0.87 2.39
N ALA A 157 16.05 2.15 2.13
CA ALA A 157 15.50 2.63 0.87
C ALA A 157 16.35 2.24 -0.33
N ASN A 158 17.65 2.52 -0.25
CA ASN A 158 18.57 2.25 -1.35
C ASN A 158 18.74 0.74 -1.62
N VAL A 159 18.84 -0.06 -0.56
CA VAL A 159 18.92 -1.52 -0.67
C VAL A 159 17.63 -2.09 -1.25
N LEU A 160 16.47 -1.68 -0.71
CA LEU A 160 15.16 -2.15 -1.19
C LEU A 160 14.98 -1.84 -2.69
N ARG A 161 15.23 -0.60 -3.12
CA ARG A 161 15.12 -0.23 -4.54
C ARG A 161 16.07 -1.02 -5.43
N LYS A 162 17.34 -1.20 -5.01
CA LYS A 162 18.33 -1.95 -5.77
C LYS A 162 17.93 -3.42 -5.90
N MET A 163 17.55 -4.05 -4.81
CA MET A 163 17.14 -5.45 -4.80
C MET A 163 15.84 -5.68 -5.58
N ALA A 164 14.87 -4.77 -5.46
CA ALA A 164 13.61 -4.87 -6.21
C ALA A 164 13.85 -4.89 -7.72
N LYS A 165 14.66 -3.98 -8.23
CA LYS A 165 15.05 -3.98 -9.66
C LYS A 165 15.79 -5.25 -10.04
N HIS A 166 16.79 -5.65 -9.25
CA HIS A 166 17.57 -6.85 -9.52
C HIS A 166 16.71 -8.11 -9.62
N TYR A 167 15.82 -8.33 -8.66
CA TYR A 167 14.96 -9.52 -8.67
C TYR A 167 13.86 -9.45 -9.74
N ALA A 168 13.34 -8.28 -10.08
CA ALA A 168 12.44 -8.13 -11.22
C ALA A 168 13.13 -8.55 -12.54
N GLU A 169 14.39 -8.15 -12.74
CA GLU A 169 15.21 -8.57 -13.89
C GLU A 169 15.43 -10.09 -13.89
N GLN A 170 15.72 -10.70 -12.74
CA GLN A 170 15.98 -12.14 -12.62
C GLN A 170 14.78 -13.00 -13.05
N ILE A 171 13.55 -12.54 -12.81
CA ILE A 171 12.34 -13.25 -13.25
C ILE A 171 11.83 -12.82 -14.63
N GLY A 172 12.63 -12.05 -15.38
CA GLY A 172 12.25 -11.59 -16.73
C GLY A 172 11.23 -10.44 -16.76
N CYS A 173 11.03 -9.74 -15.65
CA CYS A 173 10.13 -8.60 -15.51
C CYS A 173 10.87 -7.26 -15.39
N GLY A 174 12.05 -7.13 -16.00
CA GLY A 174 12.88 -5.92 -15.92
C GLY A 174 12.25 -4.67 -16.56
N ASP A 175 11.19 -4.84 -17.35
CA ASP A 175 10.38 -3.78 -17.94
C ASP A 175 9.32 -3.21 -16.98
N ALA A 176 9.11 -3.84 -15.83
CA ALA A 176 8.16 -3.37 -14.84
C ALA A 176 8.62 -2.05 -14.17
N MET A 177 7.67 -1.14 -13.98
CA MET A 177 7.89 0.11 -13.24
C MET A 177 7.94 -0.20 -11.75
N ILE A 178 9.10 -0.05 -11.13
CA ILE A 178 9.28 -0.25 -9.69
C ILE A 178 9.46 1.10 -9.01
N ASN A 179 8.50 1.45 -8.15
CA ASN A 179 8.50 2.69 -7.38
C ASN A 179 8.85 2.44 -5.91
N LEU A 180 9.33 3.45 -5.23
CA LEU A 180 9.62 3.43 -3.80
C LEU A 180 8.64 4.35 -3.06
N VAL A 181 7.91 3.78 -2.11
CA VAL A 181 7.01 4.53 -1.22
C VAL A 181 7.60 4.62 0.17
N TYR A 182 7.65 5.82 0.71
CA TYR A 182 8.12 6.10 2.05
C TYR A 182 6.97 6.56 2.95
N HIS A 183 6.71 5.80 4.01
CA HIS A 183 5.77 6.18 5.04
C HIS A 183 6.46 6.99 6.12
N GLN A 184 5.98 8.17 6.41
CA GLN A 184 6.40 8.92 7.58
C GLN A 184 6.09 8.16 8.87
N TRP A 185 6.56 8.65 10.00
CA TRP A 185 6.42 8.00 11.29
C TRP A 185 5.01 7.45 11.54
N MET A 186 4.93 6.15 11.83
CA MET A 186 3.67 5.41 12.02
C MET A 186 3.38 5.11 13.50
N GLY A 187 4.33 5.36 14.40
CA GLY A 187 4.17 5.19 15.83
C GLY A 187 3.44 6.36 16.50
N ALA A 188 3.37 6.34 17.82
CA ALA A 188 2.82 7.45 18.59
C ALA A 188 3.68 8.71 18.40
N PHE A 189 3.01 9.83 18.16
CA PHE A 189 3.69 11.12 18.09
C PHE A 189 4.05 11.61 19.51
N PRO A 190 5.17 12.33 19.67
CA PRO A 190 5.47 13.02 20.91
C PRO A 190 4.33 13.97 21.31
N SER A 191 4.08 14.13 22.61
CA SER A 191 3.09 15.11 23.10
C SER A 191 3.50 16.57 22.84
N ASN A 192 4.81 16.83 22.78
CA ASN A 192 5.35 18.13 22.41
C ASN A 192 5.21 18.36 20.91
N LYS A 193 4.60 19.49 20.53
CA LYS A 193 4.32 19.85 19.15
C LYS A 193 5.59 20.00 18.31
N ASP A 194 6.61 20.66 18.85
CA ASP A 194 7.85 20.96 18.13
C ASP A 194 8.60 19.65 17.78
N TYR A 195 8.58 18.68 18.69
CA TYR A 195 9.17 17.36 18.44
C TYR A 195 8.37 16.58 17.38
N SER A 196 7.05 16.69 17.39
CA SER A 196 6.20 16.08 16.36
C SER A 196 6.45 16.67 14.97
N GLU A 197 6.53 17.99 14.88
CA GLU A 197 6.87 18.70 13.64
C GLU A 197 8.28 18.39 13.17
N SER A 198 9.24 18.33 14.06
CA SER A 198 10.63 17.94 13.74
C SER A 198 10.70 16.51 13.19
N LEU A 199 9.90 15.59 13.73
CA LEU A 199 9.83 14.22 13.25
C LEU A 199 9.27 14.15 11.82
N ILE A 200 8.21 14.90 11.52
CA ILE A 200 7.62 15.01 10.18
C ILE A 200 8.62 15.66 9.20
N ASN A 201 9.25 16.74 9.60
CA ASN A 201 10.23 17.45 8.76
C ASN A 201 11.44 16.57 8.45
N THR A 202 11.98 15.87 9.44
CA THR A 202 13.09 14.92 9.25
C THR A 202 12.73 13.83 8.26
N SER A 203 11.53 13.27 8.36
CA SER A 203 11.10 12.24 7.42
C SER A 203 10.95 12.77 5.99
N THR A 204 10.52 14.00 5.83
CA THR A 204 10.44 14.66 4.52
C THR A 204 11.83 14.83 3.89
N VAL A 205 12.82 15.21 4.69
CA VAL A 205 14.22 15.29 4.24
C VAL A 205 14.73 13.91 3.82
N ILE A 206 14.49 12.88 4.62
CA ILE A 206 14.90 11.51 4.28
C ILE A 206 14.26 11.08 2.96
N ALA A 207 12.94 11.28 2.80
CA ALA A 207 12.23 10.92 1.59
C ALA A 207 12.83 11.60 0.34
N SER A 208 13.21 12.87 0.46
CA SER A 208 13.90 13.62 -0.60
C SER A 208 15.30 13.04 -0.90
N MET A 209 16.09 12.74 0.12
CA MET A 209 17.42 12.15 -0.02
C MET A 209 17.40 10.80 -0.73
N VAL A 210 16.42 9.96 -0.43
CA VAL A 210 16.27 8.64 -1.06
C VAL A 210 15.49 8.69 -2.37
N ARG A 211 15.04 9.88 -2.78
CA ARG A 211 14.23 10.10 -3.98
C ARG A 211 13.02 9.17 -3.98
N ALA A 212 12.25 9.17 -2.89
CA ALA A 212 11.00 8.42 -2.83
C ALA A 212 10.02 8.92 -3.89
N ASP A 213 9.40 8.00 -4.62
CA ASP A 213 8.43 8.32 -5.68
C ASP A 213 7.10 8.78 -5.08
N LYS A 214 6.77 8.30 -3.88
CA LYS A 214 5.60 8.70 -3.11
C LYS A 214 5.92 8.76 -1.62
N ILE A 215 5.32 9.73 -0.93
CA ILE A 215 5.40 9.87 0.53
C ILE A 215 3.99 9.71 1.11
N ILE A 216 3.84 8.84 2.07
CA ILE A 216 2.61 8.75 2.87
C ILE A 216 2.80 9.58 4.12
N THR A 217 2.18 10.74 4.13
CA THR A 217 2.27 11.70 5.24
C THR A 217 1.33 11.34 6.37
N LYS A 218 1.76 11.66 7.57
CA LYS A 218 0.95 11.60 8.78
C LYS A 218 0.85 13.00 9.38
N THR A 219 -0.26 13.26 10.01
CA THR A 219 -0.45 14.44 10.84
C THR A 219 -0.61 14.01 12.29
N ARG A 220 -0.31 14.96 13.19
CA ARG A 220 -0.51 14.79 14.63
C ARG A 220 -2.00 14.65 14.96
#